data_e97232c72fa8a3be292126c897a8de15
#
_entry.id   e97232c72fa8a3be292126c897a8de15
#
_cell.length_a   1.000
_cell.length_b   1.000
_cell.length_c   1.000
_cell.angle_alpha   90.00
_cell.angle_beta   90.00
_cell.angle_gamma   90.00
#
_symmetry.space_group_name_H-M   'P 1'
#
loop_
_entity.id
_entity.type
_entity.pdbx_description
1 polymer ?
#
loop_
_entity_poly.entity_id
_entity_poly.type
_entity_poly.pdbx_seq_one_letter_code
_entity_poly.pdbx_strand_id
1 'polypeptide(L)'
;TGEAPHNNMAAQLLRTGHTGRIVSACTVRYQRDLAYLETHRRLEKLYPNYSYFALTTREADTINNKVYIQDMITNGMLADVLGHEPRPERTQFFLCGNPLMIGFPEWEGDTPTFPEPRGVCEILTELGFTVDHKGVDGNVHYEESW
;
A
#
# COMPACT_ATOMS: atom_id res chain seq x y z
N THR A 1 4.49 -0.35 13.05
CA THR A 1 4.49 1.10 13.36
C THR A 1 3.92 1.95 12.23
N GLY A 2 4.22 1.66 10.98
CA GLY A 2 3.72 2.40 9.82
C GLY A 2 2.21 2.27 9.56
N GLU A 3 1.54 1.30 10.17
CA GLU A 3 0.10 1.09 9.98
C GLU A 3 -0.77 2.14 10.69
N ALA A 4 -0.32 2.68 11.82
CA ALA A 4 -1.14 3.59 12.62
C ALA A 4 -1.54 4.90 11.90
N PRO A 5 -0.65 5.61 11.19
CA PRO A 5 -1.04 6.77 10.39
C PRO A 5 -2.05 6.42 9.28
N HIS A 6 -1.87 5.28 8.60
CA HIS A 6 -2.78 4.81 7.56
C HIS A 6 -4.17 4.49 8.13
N ASN A 7 -4.22 3.87 9.31
CA ASN A 7 -5.49 3.61 10.01
C ASN A 7 -6.25 4.89 10.31
N ASN A 8 -5.57 5.94 10.74
CA ASN A 8 -6.18 7.25 11.00
C ASN A 8 -6.73 7.88 9.73
N MET A 9 -5.98 7.85 8.64
CA MET A 9 -6.45 8.37 7.34
C MET A 9 -7.68 7.61 6.85
N ALA A 10 -7.65 6.28 6.87
CA ALA A 10 -8.77 5.45 6.45
C ALA A 10 -10.02 5.72 7.31
N ALA A 11 -9.86 5.74 8.63
CA ALA A 11 -10.96 6.02 9.55
C ALA A 11 -11.56 7.41 9.33
N GLN A 12 -10.75 8.42 9.07
CA GLN A 12 -11.21 9.78 8.80
C GLN A 12 -11.99 9.85 7.48
N LEU A 13 -11.45 9.28 6.42
CA LEU A 13 -12.13 9.24 5.12
C LEU A 13 -13.48 8.54 5.22
N LEU A 14 -13.56 7.41 5.90
CA LEU A 14 -14.81 6.66 6.09
C LEU A 14 -15.83 7.45 6.89
N ARG A 15 -15.42 8.09 7.99
CA ARG A 15 -16.33 8.91 8.83
C ARG A 15 -16.85 10.15 8.12
N THR A 16 -16.06 10.73 7.22
CA THR A 16 -16.46 11.93 6.46
C THR A 16 -17.24 11.60 5.19
N GLY A 17 -17.57 10.33 4.95
CA GLY A 17 -18.42 9.92 3.84
C GLY A 17 -17.71 9.76 2.52
N HIS A 18 -16.40 9.49 2.51
CA HIS A 18 -15.68 9.17 1.28
C HIS A 18 -16.32 7.96 0.58
N THR A 19 -16.66 8.13 -0.70
CA THR A 19 -17.38 7.12 -1.48
C THR A 19 -16.49 6.25 -2.36
N GLY A 20 -15.24 6.68 -2.59
CA GLY A 20 -14.25 5.92 -3.34
C GLY A 20 -13.78 4.66 -2.60
N ARG A 21 -13.20 3.72 -3.32
CA ARG A 21 -12.62 2.52 -2.73
C ARG A 21 -11.42 2.87 -1.87
N ILE A 22 -11.36 2.34 -0.67
CA ILE A 22 -10.22 2.41 0.23
C ILE A 22 -9.67 1.00 0.41
N VAL A 23 -8.41 0.79 0.09
CA VAL A 23 -7.71 -0.48 0.27
C VAL A 23 -6.53 -0.25 1.20
N SER A 24 -6.50 -0.98 2.31
CA SER A 24 -5.36 -1.05 3.21
C SER A 24 -4.71 -2.42 3.09
N ALA A 25 -3.39 -2.46 3.16
CA ALA A 25 -2.64 -3.70 3.13
C ALA A 25 -1.48 -3.65 4.13
N CYS A 26 -1.28 -4.74 4.84
CA CYS A 26 -0.19 -4.89 5.79
C CYS A 26 0.48 -6.25 5.59
N THR A 27 1.81 -6.26 5.46
CA THR A 27 2.60 -7.48 5.38
C THR A 27 3.40 -7.66 6.66
N VAL A 28 3.21 -8.79 7.31
CA VAL A 28 3.90 -9.17 8.55
C VAL A 28 4.45 -10.60 8.45
N ARG A 29 5.24 -11.00 9.42
CA ARG A 29 5.79 -12.36 9.46
C ARG A 29 4.71 -13.38 9.82
N TYR A 30 3.97 -13.10 10.89
CA TYR A 30 2.96 -14.00 11.46
C TYR A 30 1.65 -13.27 11.70
N GLN A 31 0.54 -13.98 11.65
CA GLN A 31 -0.80 -13.43 11.89
C GLN A 31 -0.91 -12.73 13.26
N ARG A 32 -0.24 -13.25 14.28
CA ARG A 32 -0.18 -12.63 15.61
C ARG A 32 0.41 -11.24 15.65
N ASP A 33 1.16 -10.86 14.59
CA ASP A 33 1.80 -9.54 14.46
C ASP A 33 0.86 -8.49 13.85
N LEU A 34 -0.35 -8.91 13.40
CA LEU A 34 -1.38 -8.03 12.86
C LEU A 34 -2.17 -7.37 14.00
N ALA A 35 -1.62 -6.31 14.57
CA ALA A 35 -2.16 -5.66 15.77
C ALA A 35 -3.59 -5.11 15.61
N TYR A 36 -4.00 -4.75 14.40
CA TYR A 36 -5.28 -4.09 14.11
C TYR A 36 -6.23 -4.95 13.27
N LEU A 37 -5.97 -6.24 13.13
CA LEU A 37 -6.75 -7.14 12.27
C LEU A 37 -8.25 -7.09 12.55
N GLU A 38 -8.65 -7.17 13.81
CA GLU A 38 -10.07 -7.14 14.19
C GLU A 38 -10.72 -5.80 13.88
N THR A 39 -9.99 -4.71 14.07
CA THR A 39 -10.45 -3.36 13.71
C THR A 39 -10.71 -3.25 12.22
N HIS A 40 -9.78 -3.73 11.38
CA HIS A 40 -9.95 -3.73 9.93
C HIS A 40 -11.12 -4.63 9.49
N ARG A 41 -11.29 -5.80 10.07
CA ARG A 41 -12.41 -6.70 9.78
C ARG A 41 -13.76 -6.07 10.16
N ARG A 42 -13.80 -5.29 11.23
CA ARG A 42 -14.99 -4.51 11.60
C ARG A 42 -15.27 -3.40 10.59
N LEU A 43 -14.25 -2.68 10.14
CA LEU A 43 -14.41 -1.65 9.11
C LEU A 43 -14.93 -2.22 7.80
N GLU A 44 -14.45 -3.37 7.36
CA GLU A 44 -14.95 -4.07 6.16
C GLU A 44 -16.45 -4.41 6.27
N LYS A 45 -16.93 -4.78 7.47
CA LYS A 45 -18.35 -5.06 7.70
C LYS A 45 -19.20 -3.80 7.70
N LEU A 46 -18.68 -2.68 8.21
CA LEU A 46 -19.42 -1.42 8.33
C LEU A 46 -19.42 -0.60 7.04
N TYR A 47 -18.35 -0.71 6.24
CA TYR A 47 -18.13 0.11 5.05
C TYR A 47 -17.88 -0.75 3.82
N PRO A 48 -18.86 -0.86 2.89
CA PRO A 48 -18.72 -1.70 1.69
C PRO A 48 -17.58 -1.27 0.75
N ASN A 49 -17.13 -0.02 0.85
CA ASN A 49 -16.04 0.52 0.07
C ASN A 49 -14.65 0.35 0.71
N TYR A 50 -14.55 -0.34 1.84
CA TYR A 50 -13.30 -0.62 2.53
C TYR A 50 -12.88 -2.08 2.37
N SER A 51 -11.60 -2.32 2.10
CA SER A 51 -10.99 -3.65 2.02
C SER A 51 -9.64 -3.67 2.71
N TYR A 52 -9.33 -4.76 3.40
CA TYR A 52 -8.06 -4.96 4.11
C TYR A 52 -7.38 -6.25 3.69
N PHE A 53 -6.14 -6.15 3.23
CA PHE A 53 -5.28 -7.29 2.94
C PHE A 53 -4.29 -7.53 4.07
N ALA A 54 -4.48 -8.65 4.77
CA ALA A 54 -3.59 -9.14 5.81
C ALA A 54 -2.65 -10.18 5.20
N LEU A 55 -1.42 -9.77 4.86
CA LEU A 55 -0.44 -10.63 4.21
C LEU A 55 0.55 -11.16 5.24
N THR A 56 0.74 -12.47 5.30
CA THR A 56 1.72 -13.12 6.17
C THR A 56 2.77 -13.83 5.34
N THR A 57 4.00 -13.91 5.85
CA THR A 57 5.14 -14.47 5.08
C THR A 57 5.81 -15.66 5.73
N ARG A 58 5.44 -16.02 6.96
CA ARG A 58 6.07 -17.12 7.71
C ARG A 58 5.08 -18.07 8.39
N GLU A 59 3.79 -17.97 8.08
CA GLU A 59 2.84 -18.99 8.49
C GLU A 59 3.07 -20.28 7.71
N ALA A 60 2.58 -21.42 8.19
CA ALA A 60 2.81 -22.72 7.58
C ALA A 60 2.28 -22.79 6.13
N ASP A 61 1.21 -22.10 5.84
CA ASP A 61 0.57 -22.00 4.52
C ASP A 61 1.17 -20.94 3.61
N THR A 62 1.86 -19.93 4.16
CA THR A 62 2.41 -18.81 3.38
C THR A 62 3.92 -18.85 3.19
N ILE A 63 4.66 -19.60 4.00
CA ILE A 63 6.14 -19.58 3.98
C ILE A 63 6.74 -19.99 2.62
N ASN A 64 6.07 -20.89 1.90
CA ASN A 64 6.48 -21.34 0.57
C ASN A 64 5.78 -20.59 -0.57
N ASN A 65 4.82 -19.71 -0.25
CA ASN A 65 4.00 -18.96 -1.20
C ASN A 65 3.80 -17.53 -0.73
N LYS A 66 4.90 -16.84 -0.50
CA LYS A 66 4.88 -15.47 0.03
C LYS A 66 4.29 -14.51 -0.98
N VAL A 67 3.39 -13.66 -0.49
CA VAL A 67 2.85 -12.52 -1.23
C VAL A 67 3.25 -11.25 -0.48
N TYR A 68 3.98 -10.39 -1.15
CA TYR A 68 4.35 -9.06 -0.65
C TYR A 68 3.45 -7.99 -1.26
N ILE A 69 3.56 -6.76 -0.77
CA ILE A 69 2.81 -5.63 -1.33
C ILE A 69 3.11 -5.44 -2.83
N GLN A 70 4.36 -5.62 -3.23
CA GLN A 70 4.76 -5.55 -4.63
C GLN A 70 4.01 -6.58 -5.49
N ASP A 71 3.91 -7.82 -4.99
CA ASP A 71 3.21 -8.89 -5.67
C ASP A 71 1.71 -8.62 -5.78
N MET A 72 1.09 -8.10 -4.72
CA MET A 72 -0.32 -7.74 -4.69
C MET A 72 -0.68 -6.74 -5.81
N ILE A 73 0.22 -5.81 -6.12
CA ILE A 73 0.01 -4.84 -7.19
C ILE A 73 0.16 -5.51 -8.57
N THR A 74 1.16 -6.38 -8.73
CA THR A 74 1.53 -6.95 -10.03
C THR A 74 0.77 -8.23 -10.40
N ASN A 75 0.22 -8.96 -9.43
CA ASN A 75 -0.46 -10.23 -9.66
C ASN A 75 -1.98 -10.13 -9.89
N GLY A 76 -2.54 -8.93 -9.89
CA GLY A 76 -3.97 -8.68 -10.11
C GLY A 76 -4.81 -8.61 -8.84
N MET A 77 -4.28 -8.89 -7.65
CA MET A 77 -5.06 -8.83 -6.39
C MET A 77 -5.64 -7.43 -6.14
N LEU A 78 -4.84 -6.39 -6.36
CA LEU A 78 -5.31 -5.01 -6.20
C LEU A 78 -6.35 -4.65 -7.26
N ALA A 79 -6.10 -4.99 -8.52
CA ALA A 79 -7.04 -4.73 -9.61
C ALA A 79 -8.38 -5.44 -9.40
N ASP A 80 -8.37 -6.67 -8.88
CA ASP A 80 -9.59 -7.44 -8.58
C ASP A 80 -10.46 -6.74 -7.53
N VAL A 81 -9.87 -6.24 -6.45
CA VAL A 81 -10.63 -5.55 -5.40
C VAL A 81 -11.10 -4.17 -5.83
N LEU A 82 -10.38 -3.49 -6.71
CA LEU A 82 -10.78 -2.22 -7.31
C LEU A 82 -11.85 -2.41 -8.40
N GLY A 83 -11.89 -3.56 -9.06
CA GLY A 83 -12.71 -3.83 -10.23
C GLY A 83 -12.11 -3.33 -11.55
N HIS A 84 -10.91 -2.77 -11.51
CA HIS A 84 -10.14 -2.25 -12.66
C HIS A 84 -8.69 -2.03 -12.23
N GLU A 85 -7.78 -1.85 -13.18
CA GLU A 85 -6.42 -1.43 -12.87
C GLU A 85 -6.42 -0.05 -12.19
N PRO A 86 -5.50 0.19 -11.21
CA PRO A 86 -5.36 1.51 -10.60
C PRO A 86 -5.04 2.57 -11.68
N ARG A 87 -5.70 3.72 -11.60
CA ARG A 87 -5.56 4.81 -12.56
C ARG A 87 -4.86 6.00 -11.92
N PRO A 88 -3.77 6.52 -12.52
CA PRO A 88 -3.02 7.64 -11.95
C PRO A 88 -3.86 8.88 -11.65
N GLU A 89 -4.84 9.19 -12.48
CA GLU A 89 -5.71 10.35 -12.33
C GLU A 89 -6.77 10.21 -11.21
N ARG A 90 -6.95 9.00 -10.65
CA ARG A 90 -8.03 8.71 -9.68
C ARG A 90 -7.57 7.95 -8.44
N THR A 91 -6.29 7.63 -8.33
CA THR A 91 -5.77 6.79 -7.25
C THR A 91 -4.62 7.48 -6.55
N GLN A 92 -4.64 7.44 -5.23
CA GLN A 92 -3.54 7.90 -4.37
C GLN A 92 -2.97 6.69 -3.63
N PHE A 93 -1.65 6.61 -3.56
CA PHE A 93 -0.94 5.59 -2.80
C PHE A 93 -0.20 6.20 -1.63
N PHE A 94 -0.31 5.60 -0.46
CA PHE A 94 0.42 5.99 0.74
C PHE A 94 1.23 4.81 1.23
N LEU A 95 2.55 4.96 1.26
CA LEU A 95 3.50 3.90 1.55
C LEU A 95 4.25 4.21 2.84
N CYS A 96 4.33 3.24 3.73
CA CYS A 96 5.12 3.34 4.95
C CYS A 96 5.65 1.97 5.36
N GLY A 97 6.87 1.89 5.82
CA GLY A 97 7.44 0.64 6.33
C GLY A 97 8.83 0.32 5.79
N ASN A 98 9.03 -0.94 5.43
CA ASN A 98 10.34 -1.44 5.02
C ASN A 98 10.87 -0.71 3.77
N PRO A 99 12.10 -0.13 3.82
CA PRO A 99 12.73 0.53 2.69
C PRO A 99 12.78 -0.32 1.41
N LEU A 100 13.00 -1.63 1.53
CA LEU A 100 13.01 -2.53 0.38
C LEU A 100 11.62 -2.72 -0.25
N MET A 101 10.56 -2.62 0.54
CA MET A 101 9.19 -2.66 0.01
C MET A 101 8.87 -1.37 -0.72
N ILE A 102 9.21 -0.23 -0.14
CA ILE A 102 8.94 1.09 -0.73
C ILE A 102 9.79 1.32 -1.98
N GLY A 103 11.10 1.03 -1.92
CA GLY A 103 12.04 1.29 -3.01
C GLY A 103 12.20 2.79 -3.23
N PHE A 104 12.77 3.48 -2.24
CA PHE A 104 12.94 4.94 -2.29
C PHE A 104 13.67 5.38 -3.54
N PRO A 105 13.10 6.31 -4.33
CA PRO A 105 13.79 6.83 -5.50
C PRO A 105 14.99 7.70 -5.12
N GLU A 106 16.07 7.54 -5.85
CA GLU A 106 17.17 8.49 -5.91
C GLU A 106 16.95 9.42 -7.10
N TRP A 107 17.21 10.72 -6.93
CA TRP A 107 16.85 11.70 -7.92
C TRP A 107 18.09 12.35 -8.57
N GLU A 108 18.15 12.29 -9.90
CA GLU A 108 19.05 13.10 -10.72
C GLU A 108 18.22 14.19 -11.43
N GLY A 109 18.21 15.40 -10.85
CA GLY A 109 17.30 16.45 -11.31
C GLY A 109 15.85 16.07 -11.05
N ASP A 110 15.08 15.86 -12.10
CA ASP A 110 13.68 15.42 -12.05
C ASP A 110 13.48 13.96 -12.52
N THR A 111 14.58 13.23 -12.70
CA THR A 111 14.54 11.83 -13.13
C THR A 111 14.78 10.91 -11.93
N PRO A 112 13.84 10.03 -11.58
CA PRO A 112 14.04 9.04 -10.53
C PRO A 112 14.81 7.82 -11.04
N THR A 113 15.70 7.31 -10.19
CA THR A 113 16.28 5.97 -10.31
C THR A 113 15.89 5.15 -9.08
N PHE A 114 15.79 3.84 -9.24
CA PHE A 114 15.26 2.98 -8.17
C PHE A 114 16.28 1.94 -7.74
N PRO A 115 16.33 1.59 -6.44
CA PRO A 115 17.22 0.56 -5.95
C PRO A 115 16.74 -0.86 -6.29
N GLU A 116 17.64 -1.80 -6.29
CA GLU A 116 17.33 -3.22 -6.28
C GLU A 116 17.19 -3.74 -4.83
N PRO A 117 16.28 -4.67 -4.54
CA PRO A 117 15.26 -5.23 -5.45
C PRO A 117 14.13 -4.23 -5.73
N ARG A 118 13.39 -4.47 -6.82
CA ARG A 118 12.27 -3.64 -7.29
C ARG A 118 11.22 -3.40 -6.20
N GLY A 119 11.04 -2.14 -5.82
CA GLY A 119 10.07 -1.70 -4.82
C GLY A 119 8.76 -1.18 -5.41
N VAL A 120 7.84 -0.79 -4.53
CA VAL A 120 6.51 -0.28 -4.93
C VAL A 120 6.60 1.01 -5.73
N CYS A 121 7.52 1.93 -5.36
CA CYS A 121 7.68 3.20 -6.09
C CYS A 121 8.04 2.99 -7.56
N GLU A 122 8.94 2.05 -7.86
CA GLU A 122 9.29 1.70 -9.24
C GLU A 122 8.12 1.10 -10.00
N ILE A 123 7.43 0.13 -9.41
CA ILE A 123 6.24 -0.51 -10.00
C ILE A 123 5.18 0.53 -10.36
N LEU A 124 4.88 1.43 -9.43
CA LEU A 124 3.87 2.45 -9.66
C LEU A 124 4.31 3.50 -10.69
N THR A 125 5.59 3.85 -10.73
CA THR A 125 6.13 4.75 -11.76
C THR A 125 5.99 4.13 -13.15
N GLU A 126 6.25 2.85 -13.29
CA GLU A 126 6.03 2.12 -14.56
C GLU A 126 4.56 2.08 -14.98
N LEU A 127 3.64 2.11 -14.02
CA LEU A 127 2.18 2.19 -14.26
C LEU A 127 1.69 3.63 -14.54
N GLY A 128 2.59 4.60 -14.57
CA GLY A 128 2.27 6.00 -14.90
C GLY A 128 1.99 6.89 -13.70
N PHE A 129 2.20 6.40 -12.47
CA PHE A 129 2.07 7.21 -11.26
C PHE A 129 3.30 8.09 -11.05
N THR A 130 3.11 9.18 -10.31
CA THR A 130 4.17 10.15 -9.99
C THR A 130 4.46 10.10 -8.49
N VAL A 131 5.72 9.87 -8.15
CA VAL A 131 6.21 9.87 -6.77
C VAL A 131 6.47 11.30 -6.30
N ASP A 132 6.22 11.60 -5.03
CA ASP A 132 6.53 12.89 -4.42
C ASP A 132 7.98 13.29 -4.64
N HIS A 133 8.23 14.56 -5.00
CA HIS A 133 9.56 15.07 -5.26
C HIS A 133 9.70 16.57 -4.97
N LYS A 134 10.71 16.95 -4.19
CA LYS A 134 11.08 18.37 -3.88
C LYS A 134 9.90 19.24 -3.42
N GLY A 135 9.04 18.70 -2.56
CA GLY A 135 7.87 19.43 -2.06
C GLY A 135 6.74 19.58 -3.07
N VAL A 136 6.81 18.87 -4.20
CA VAL A 136 5.72 18.73 -5.16
C VAL A 136 5.06 17.38 -4.92
N ASP A 137 3.77 17.41 -4.57
CA ASP A 137 3.00 16.20 -4.33
C ASP A 137 2.70 15.49 -5.66
N GLY A 138 3.01 14.20 -5.71
CA GLY A 138 2.54 13.29 -6.73
C GLY A 138 1.26 12.58 -6.30
N ASN A 139 1.06 11.38 -6.80
CA ASN A 139 0.00 10.48 -6.36
C ASN A 139 0.55 9.20 -5.68
N VAL A 140 1.85 9.15 -5.45
CA VAL A 140 2.54 8.16 -4.61
C VAL A 140 3.28 8.89 -3.50
N HIS A 141 2.77 8.77 -2.28
CA HIS A 141 3.30 9.38 -1.07
C HIS A 141 4.01 8.32 -0.23
N TYR A 142 5.17 8.63 0.30
CA TYR A 142 5.92 7.68 1.12
C TYR A 142 6.58 8.35 2.32
N GLU A 143 6.73 7.59 3.39
CA GLU A 143 7.44 8.02 4.59
C GLU A 143 8.48 6.99 4.99
N GLU A 144 9.67 7.47 5.32
CA GLU A 144 10.68 6.67 6.00
C GLU A 144 10.28 6.51 7.47
N SER A 145 9.89 5.32 7.88
CA SER A 145 9.71 5.00 9.29
C SER A 145 10.67 3.91 9.73
N TRP A 146 11.45 4.25 10.71
CA TRP A 146 12.45 3.38 11.33
C TRP A 146 11.97 2.84 12.68
#